data_0d2483c279a67b85d2c98e34e848a8c8
#
_entry.id   0d2483c279a67b85d2c98e34e848a8c8
#
_cell.length_a   1.000
_cell.length_b   1.000
_cell.length_c   1.000
_cell.angle_alpha   90.00
_cell.angle_beta   90.00
_cell.angle_gamma   90.00
#
_symmetry.space_group_name_H-M   'P 1'
#
loop_
_entity.id
_entity.type
_entity.pdbx_description
1 polymer ?
#
loop_
_entity_poly.entity_id
_entity_poly.type
_entity_poly.pdbx_seq_one_letter_code
_entity_poly.pdbx_strand_id
1 'polypeptide(L)'
;MCEKLDRAALANAYHDQGYSCAQAVACAFCDMLPYAPEELAPILGCFGGGFRSGEICGTVSGAAVVLGLRFPHSVANDLEAKELAGEKMREFQRRFLERFPTVRCAELKERPDA
;
A
#
# COMPACT_ATOMS: atom_id res chain seq x y z
N MET A 1 -1.80 8.63 26.45
CA MET A 1 -1.40 9.13 25.12
C MET A 1 -0.91 7.97 24.28
N CYS A 2 -1.38 7.87 23.07
CA CYS A 2 -0.94 6.81 22.18
C CYS A 2 0.43 7.13 21.60
N GLU A 3 1.33 6.17 21.68
CA GLU A 3 2.59 6.30 20.97
C GLU A 3 2.35 6.20 19.48
N LYS A 4 3.06 7.02 18.73
CA LYS A 4 2.99 6.99 17.29
C LYS A 4 3.72 5.73 16.80
N LEU A 5 3.01 4.87 16.08
CA LEU A 5 3.62 3.67 15.53
C LEU A 5 4.58 4.03 14.40
N ASP A 6 5.72 3.34 14.40
CA ASP A 6 6.66 3.46 13.29
C ASP A 6 6.23 2.47 12.20
N ARG A 7 5.44 2.97 11.25
CA ARG A 7 4.89 2.15 10.17
C ARG A 7 5.99 1.59 9.27
N ALA A 8 7.04 2.36 9.04
CA ALA A 8 8.16 1.89 8.23
C ALA A 8 8.85 0.70 8.89
N ALA A 9 9.06 0.77 10.20
CA ALA A 9 9.66 -0.34 10.93
C ALA A 9 8.77 -1.57 10.91
N LEU A 10 7.45 -1.40 11.06
CA LEU A 10 6.51 -2.52 10.99
C LEU A 10 6.52 -3.15 9.60
N ALA A 11 6.50 -2.34 8.54
CA ALA A 11 6.54 -2.86 7.18
C ALA A 11 7.83 -3.63 6.92
N ASN A 12 8.97 -3.10 7.38
CA ASN A 12 10.24 -3.80 7.25
C ASN A 12 10.24 -5.13 8.00
N ALA A 13 9.64 -5.17 9.19
CA ALA A 13 9.55 -6.42 9.96
C ALA A 13 8.73 -7.47 9.23
N TYR A 14 7.59 -7.09 8.63
CA TYR A 14 6.80 -8.02 7.83
C TYR A 14 7.57 -8.49 6.59
N HIS A 15 8.25 -7.57 5.93
CA HIS A 15 9.05 -7.92 4.75
C HIS A 15 10.15 -8.93 5.11
N ASP A 16 10.79 -8.72 6.25
CA ASP A 16 11.84 -9.64 6.75
C ASP A 16 11.30 -11.04 7.07
N GLN A 17 10.01 -11.15 7.37
CA GLN A 17 9.36 -12.44 7.60
C GLN A 17 9.04 -13.18 6.30
N GLY A 18 9.22 -12.55 5.15
CA GLY A 18 8.98 -13.17 3.86
C GLY A 18 7.77 -12.66 3.11
N TYR A 19 7.07 -11.65 3.63
CA TYR A 19 5.96 -11.05 2.91
C TYR A 19 6.46 -10.14 1.79
N SER A 20 5.65 -10.01 0.73
CA SER A 20 5.98 -9.09 -0.35
C SER A 20 5.85 -7.63 0.09
N CYS A 21 6.34 -6.71 -0.72
CA CYS A 21 6.24 -5.28 -0.43
C CYS A 21 4.79 -4.84 -0.20
N ALA A 22 3.87 -5.30 -1.04
CA ALA A 22 2.45 -4.95 -0.91
C ALA A 22 1.86 -5.50 0.38
N GLN A 23 2.13 -6.76 0.69
CA GLN A 23 1.66 -7.38 1.93
C GLN A 23 2.22 -6.66 3.14
N ALA A 24 3.51 -6.36 3.11
CA ALA A 24 4.19 -5.70 4.24
C ALA A 24 3.59 -4.32 4.52
N VAL A 25 3.37 -3.52 3.49
CA VAL A 25 2.78 -2.19 3.65
C VAL A 25 1.36 -2.29 4.20
N ALA A 26 0.53 -3.14 3.62
CA ALA A 26 -0.86 -3.25 4.06
C ALA A 26 -0.96 -3.76 5.50
N CYS A 27 -0.18 -4.78 5.84
CA CYS A 27 -0.19 -5.33 7.20
C CYS A 27 0.31 -4.33 8.24
N ALA A 28 1.20 -3.43 7.87
CA ALA A 28 1.68 -2.40 8.78
C ALA A 28 0.59 -1.43 9.22
N PHE A 29 -0.56 -1.41 8.55
CA PHE A 29 -1.70 -0.56 8.89
C PHE A 29 -2.91 -1.34 9.43
N CYS A 30 -2.75 -2.64 9.72
CA CYS A 30 -3.88 -3.47 10.17
C CYS A 30 -4.60 -2.95 11.41
N ASP A 31 -3.89 -2.26 12.30
CA ASP A 31 -4.50 -1.68 13.50
C ASP A 31 -5.54 -0.60 13.17
N MET A 32 -5.48 -0.03 11.97
CA MET A 32 -6.44 0.98 11.51
C MET A 32 -7.54 0.40 10.62
N LEU A 33 -7.50 -0.90 10.36
CA LEU A 33 -8.39 -1.56 9.41
C LEU A 33 -9.18 -2.66 10.10
N PRO A 34 -10.34 -3.06 9.56
CA PRO A 34 -11.15 -4.12 10.17
C PRO A 34 -10.65 -5.54 9.87
N TYR A 35 -9.39 -5.69 9.47
CA TYR A 35 -8.82 -6.98 9.10
C TYR A 35 -7.53 -7.23 9.85
N ALA A 36 -7.32 -8.48 10.27
CA ALA A 36 -6.04 -8.92 10.83
C ALA A 36 -5.03 -9.16 9.71
N PRO A 37 -3.71 -9.19 10.02
CA PRO A 37 -2.70 -9.46 9.01
C PRO A 37 -2.94 -10.74 8.21
N GLU A 38 -3.35 -11.81 8.87
CA GLU A 38 -3.63 -13.09 8.20
C GLU A 38 -4.84 -13.03 7.26
N GLU A 39 -5.70 -12.03 7.45
CA GLU A 39 -6.84 -11.80 6.56
C GLU A 39 -6.47 -10.93 5.36
N LEU A 40 -5.57 -9.96 5.58
CA LEU A 40 -5.13 -9.06 4.51
C LEU A 40 -4.09 -9.70 3.59
N ALA A 41 -3.18 -10.47 4.15
CA ALA A 41 -2.06 -11.01 3.38
C ALA A 41 -2.49 -11.75 2.10
N PRO A 42 -3.50 -12.64 2.13
CA PRO A 42 -3.87 -13.32 0.89
C PRO A 42 -4.47 -12.41 -0.17
N ILE A 43 -5.12 -11.31 0.24
CA ILE A 43 -5.68 -10.34 -0.71
C ILE A 43 -4.57 -9.72 -1.57
N LEU A 44 -3.39 -9.54 -1.00
CA LEU A 44 -2.28 -8.89 -1.66
C LEU A 44 -1.22 -9.86 -2.17
N GLY A 45 -1.52 -11.15 -2.18
CA GLY A 45 -0.54 -12.17 -2.53
C GLY A 45 0.05 -12.06 -3.92
N CYS A 46 -0.66 -11.44 -4.86
CA CYS A 46 -0.20 -11.29 -6.24
C CYS A 46 0.28 -9.88 -6.58
N PHE A 47 0.32 -8.99 -5.61
CA PHE A 47 0.65 -7.58 -5.87
C PHE A 47 2.14 -7.30 -5.84
N GLY A 48 2.93 -8.11 -5.13
CA GLY A 48 4.35 -7.88 -4.97
C GLY A 48 5.13 -7.95 -6.27
N GLY A 49 6.30 -7.32 -6.31
CA GLY A 49 7.12 -7.31 -7.50
C GLY A 49 6.47 -6.61 -8.68
N GLY A 50 5.63 -5.60 -8.40
CA GLY A 50 4.91 -4.89 -9.44
C GLY A 50 3.96 -5.82 -10.19
N PHE A 51 3.12 -6.55 -9.46
CA PHE A 51 2.25 -7.60 -10.00
C PHE A 51 3.06 -8.71 -10.68
N ARG A 52 4.25 -9.00 -10.13
CA ARG A 52 5.19 -10.01 -10.64
C ARG A 52 5.67 -9.72 -12.06
N SER A 53 5.50 -8.49 -12.54
CA SER A 53 5.91 -8.11 -13.90
C SER A 53 6.62 -6.77 -13.97
N GLY A 54 7.08 -6.25 -12.83
CA GLY A 54 7.82 -5.00 -12.79
C GLY A 54 6.98 -3.75 -13.00
N GLU A 55 5.66 -3.87 -12.90
CA GLU A 55 4.74 -2.75 -13.08
C GLU A 55 4.61 -1.95 -11.78
N ILE A 56 3.40 -1.63 -11.35
CA ILE A 56 3.19 -0.75 -10.18
C ILE A 56 3.88 -1.31 -8.94
N CYS A 57 4.70 -0.49 -8.30
CA CYS A 57 5.42 -0.86 -7.08
C CYS A 57 4.47 -1.40 -6.01
N GLY A 58 4.86 -2.49 -5.34
CA GLY A 58 4.04 -3.10 -4.28
C GLY A 58 3.74 -2.15 -3.14
N THR A 59 4.63 -1.20 -2.86
CA THR A 59 4.37 -0.16 -1.87
C THR A 59 3.17 0.69 -2.27
N VAL A 60 3.06 1.03 -3.56
CA VAL A 60 1.95 1.83 -4.08
C VAL A 60 0.65 1.03 -4.09
N SER A 61 0.69 -0.21 -4.59
CA SER A 61 -0.52 -1.05 -4.65
C SER A 61 -0.99 -1.46 -3.26
N GLY A 62 -0.07 -1.75 -2.34
CA GLY A 62 -0.41 -2.03 -0.94
C GLY A 62 -1.05 -0.83 -0.28
N ALA A 63 -0.51 0.36 -0.52
CA ALA A 63 -1.11 1.60 -0.01
C ALA A 63 -2.50 1.82 -0.60
N ALA A 64 -2.72 1.45 -1.87
CA ALA A 64 -4.05 1.57 -2.48
C ALA A 64 -5.08 0.71 -1.75
N VAL A 65 -4.71 -0.50 -1.34
CA VAL A 65 -5.61 -1.36 -0.54
C VAL A 65 -5.92 -0.71 0.79
N VAL A 66 -4.90 -0.18 1.48
CA VAL A 66 -5.11 0.50 2.77
C VAL A 66 -6.05 1.69 2.61
N LEU A 67 -5.82 2.52 1.60
CA LEU A 67 -6.66 3.69 1.36
C LEU A 67 -8.09 3.29 1.00
N GLY A 68 -8.26 2.26 0.19
CA GLY A 68 -9.58 1.76 -0.17
C GLY A 68 -10.35 1.24 1.02
N LEU A 69 -9.68 0.57 1.95
CA LEU A 69 -10.33 0.06 3.16
C LEU A 69 -10.57 1.18 4.18
N ARG A 70 -9.75 2.20 4.19
CA ARG A 70 -9.89 3.33 5.12
C ARG A 70 -10.93 4.35 4.65
N PHE A 71 -11.09 4.50 3.34
CA PHE A 71 -12.05 5.41 2.71
C PHE A 71 -12.91 4.60 1.73
N PRO A 72 -13.77 3.69 2.23
CA PRO A 72 -14.40 2.69 1.38
C PRO A 72 -15.49 3.27 0.47
N HIS A 73 -15.47 2.79 -0.77
CA HIS A 73 -16.54 2.99 -1.73
C HIS A 73 -17.21 1.63 -1.90
N SER A 74 -18.24 1.37 -1.07
CA SER A 74 -18.87 0.05 -0.98
C SER A 74 -20.21 -0.04 -1.71
N VAL A 75 -20.82 1.09 -2.00
CA VAL A 75 -22.11 1.16 -2.68
C VAL A 75 -21.88 1.77 -4.07
N ALA A 76 -22.32 1.08 -5.10
CA ALA A 76 -21.97 1.41 -6.48
C ALA A 76 -22.28 2.85 -6.88
N ASN A 77 -23.40 3.40 -6.44
CA ASN A 77 -23.82 4.75 -6.81
C ASN A 77 -23.49 5.82 -5.77
N ASP A 78 -22.66 5.49 -4.79
CA ASP A 78 -22.16 6.48 -3.82
C ASP A 78 -21.01 7.25 -4.42
N LEU A 79 -21.34 8.31 -5.17
CA LEU A 79 -20.35 9.08 -5.90
C LEU A 79 -19.41 9.87 -5.00
N GLU A 80 -19.88 10.31 -3.83
CA GLU A 80 -19.02 11.01 -2.89
C GLU A 80 -17.93 10.10 -2.34
N ALA A 81 -18.28 8.86 -1.97
CA ALA A 81 -17.31 7.90 -1.49
C ALA A 81 -16.29 7.54 -2.57
N LYS A 82 -16.77 7.35 -3.81
CA LYS A 82 -15.91 7.07 -4.95
C LYS A 82 -14.91 8.19 -5.18
N GLU A 83 -15.37 9.43 -5.16
CA GLU A 83 -14.51 10.59 -5.39
C GLU A 83 -13.49 10.77 -4.26
N LEU A 84 -13.91 10.58 -3.02
CA LEU A 84 -13.01 10.69 -1.88
C LEU A 84 -11.88 9.64 -1.95
N ALA A 85 -12.23 8.41 -2.24
CA ALA A 85 -11.21 7.35 -2.39
C ALA A 85 -10.23 7.72 -3.51
N GLY A 86 -10.72 8.22 -4.63
CA GLY A 86 -9.89 8.65 -5.75
C GLY A 86 -8.96 9.80 -5.38
N GLU A 87 -9.46 10.79 -4.63
CA GLU A 87 -8.64 11.91 -4.17
C GLU A 87 -7.50 11.44 -3.27
N LYS A 88 -7.80 10.53 -2.34
CA LYS A 88 -6.77 10.00 -1.43
C LYS A 88 -5.70 9.25 -2.21
N MET A 89 -6.08 8.48 -3.21
CA MET A 89 -5.11 7.77 -4.04
C MET A 89 -4.26 8.71 -4.89
N ARG A 90 -4.87 9.74 -5.49
CA ARG A 90 -4.11 10.74 -6.25
C ARG A 90 -3.12 11.48 -5.37
N GLU A 91 -3.53 11.84 -4.15
CA GLU A 91 -2.67 12.51 -3.19
C GLU A 91 -1.48 11.63 -2.78
N PHE A 92 -1.74 10.35 -2.54
CA PHE A 92 -0.66 9.43 -2.21
C PHE A 92 0.37 9.34 -3.34
N GLN A 93 -0.11 9.17 -4.57
CA GLN A 93 0.80 9.06 -5.72
C GLN A 93 1.59 10.35 -5.95
N ARG A 94 0.95 11.49 -5.76
CA ARG A 94 1.63 12.78 -5.87
C ARG A 94 2.77 12.88 -4.87
N ARG A 95 2.53 12.52 -3.61
CA ARG A 95 3.56 12.54 -2.58
C ARG A 95 4.65 11.52 -2.82
N PHE A 96 4.27 10.35 -3.30
CA PHE A 96 5.24 9.31 -3.64
C PHE A 96 6.19 9.80 -4.74
N LEU A 97 5.66 10.44 -5.77
CA LEU A 97 6.47 10.94 -6.88
C LEU A 97 7.33 12.14 -6.53
N GLU A 98 7.07 12.81 -5.41
CA GLU A 98 7.97 13.84 -4.90
C GLU A 98 9.26 13.23 -4.37
N ARG A 99 9.25 11.97 -3.95
CA ARG A 99 10.41 11.29 -3.35
C ARG A 99 11.04 10.26 -4.29
N PHE A 100 10.27 9.72 -5.21
CA PHE A 100 10.72 8.69 -6.15
C PHE A 100 10.33 9.10 -7.56
N PRO A 101 11.17 8.83 -8.56
CA PRO A 101 10.92 9.32 -9.92
C PRO A 101 9.83 8.56 -10.67
N THR A 102 9.36 7.43 -10.14
CA THR A 102 8.43 6.55 -10.83
C THR A 102 7.67 5.69 -9.83
N VAL A 103 6.53 5.14 -10.23
CA VAL A 103 5.79 4.14 -9.46
C VAL A 103 6.08 2.72 -9.97
N ARG A 104 6.89 2.55 -10.99
CA ARG A 104 7.15 1.24 -11.59
C ARG A 104 8.24 0.48 -10.84
N CYS A 105 7.92 -0.74 -10.42
CA CYS A 105 8.81 -1.58 -9.65
C CYS A 105 10.14 -1.83 -10.37
N ALA A 106 10.09 -2.15 -11.67
CA ALA A 106 11.30 -2.41 -12.44
C ALA A 106 12.28 -1.23 -12.43
N GLU A 107 11.74 -0.01 -12.54
CA GLU A 107 12.56 1.20 -12.55
C GLU A 107 13.09 1.53 -11.15
N LEU A 108 12.29 1.30 -10.12
CA LEU A 108 12.72 1.55 -8.74
C LEU A 108 13.83 0.61 -8.30
N LYS A 109 13.79 -0.64 -8.73
CA LYS A 109 14.81 -1.63 -8.38
C LYS A 109 16.19 -1.32 -8.94
N GLU A 110 16.26 -0.53 -10.00
CA GLU A 110 17.53 -0.14 -10.60
C GLU A 110 18.25 0.97 -9.84
N ARG A 111 17.55 1.59 -8.87
CA ARG A 111 18.15 2.69 -8.11
C ARG A 111 19.08 2.16 -7.04
N PRO A 112 20.25 2.82 -6.85
CA PRO A 112 21.18 2.40 -5.80
C PRO A 112 20.63 2.51 -4.39
N ASP A 113 19.64 3.38 -4.18
CA ASP A 113 19.03 3.62 -2.87
C ASP A 113 17.74 2.83 -2.65
N ALA A 114 17.40 1.95 -3.56
CA ALA A 114 16.17 1.15 -3.47
C ALA A 114 16.29 0.00 -2.47
#